data_734298e49ed5b376bb96dfc811266dc5
#
_entry.id   734298e49ed5b376bb96dfc811266dc5
#
_cell.length_a   1.000
_cell.length_b   1.000
_cell.length_c   1.000
_cell.angle_alpha   90.00
_cell.angle_beta   90.00
_cell.angle_gamma   90.00
#
_symmetry.space_group_name_H-M   'P 1'
#
loop_
_entity.id
_entity.type
_entity.pdbx_description
1 polymer ?
#
loop_
_entity_poly.entity_id
_entity_poly.type
_entity_poly.pdbx_seq_one_letter_code
_entity_poly.pdbx_strand_id
1 'polypeptide(L)'
;MNPSFSIRQAKLEDENAVLQLVDELENRTSDPRVFHQIWNEYLGHAHTFVWVVESQENQLVGFLSVIGQNLLHHEGMVYEIQELIVTAACQGNGLGRKLIEILRAELKEKDVKSIEVTSNKRRKEAHAFYEAMGFTNSHEKFTIYF
;
A
#
# COMPACT_ATOMS: atom_id res chain seq x y z
N MET A 1 -21.59 -17.98 1.55
CA MET A 1 -20.16 -18.34 1.51
C MET A 1 -19.33 -17.09 1.37
N ASN A 2 -18.40 -16.88 2.28
CA ASN A 2 -17.50 -15.75 2.17
C ASN A 2 -16.56 -15.97 0.98
N PRO A 3 -16.33 -14.94 0.13
CA PRO A 3 -15.36 -15.06 -0.94
C PRO A 3 -13.97 -15.36 -0.38
N SER A 4 -13.24 -16.20 -1.10
CA SER A 4 -11.87 -16.55 -0.73
C SER A 4 -10.91 -15.65 -1.48
N PHE A 5 -9.94 -15.09 -0.76
CA PHE A 5 -8.90 -14.24 -1.32
C PHE A 5 -7.54 -14.77 -0.90
N SER A 6 -6.56 -14.59 -1.74
CA SER A 6 -5.17 -14.88 -1.40
C SER A 6 -4.32 -13.62 -1.52
N ILE A 7 -3.29 -13.53 -0.68
CA ILE A 7 -2.35 -12.42 -0.70
C ILE A 7 -0.97 -12.97 -1.00
N ARG A 8 -0.30 -12.36 -1.95
CA ARG A 8 1.06 -12.75 -2.36
C ARG A 8 1.89 -11.53 -2.72
N GLN A 9 3.19 -11.71 -2.80
CA GLN A 9 4.06 -10.66 -3.33
C GLN A 9 3.76 -10.41 -4.80
N ALA A 10 3.88 -9.16 -5.21
CA ALA A 10 3.66 -8.75 -6.59
C ALA A 10 4.77 -9.27 -7.50
N LYS A 11 4.43 -9.49 -8.75
CA LYS A 11 5.34 -9.88 -9.84
C LYS A 11 5.35 -8.79 -10.91
N LEU A 12 6.36 -8.78 -11.75
CA LEU A 12 6.44 -7.81 -12.85
C LEU A 12 5.18 -7.78 -13.70
N GLU A 13 4.61 -8.94 -13.99
CA GLU A 13 3.41 -9.09 -14.83
C GLU A 13 2.13 -8.59 -14.19
N ASP A 14 2.13 -8.22 -12.92
CA ASP A 14 0.97 -7.63 -12.24
C ASP A 14 0.76 -6.14 -12.59
N GLU A 15 1.65 -5.55 -13.33
CA GLU A 15 1.69 -4.11 -13.63
C GLU A 15 0.36 -3.56 -14.12
N ASN A 16 -0.23 -4.16 -15.15
CA ASN A 16 -1.47 -3.64 -15.74
C ASN A 16 -2.65 -3.70 -14.77
N ALA A 17 -2.75 -4.77 -14.00
CA ALA A 17 -3.80 -4.92 -13.01
C ALA A 17 -3.65 -3.89 -11.87
N VAL A 18 -2.42 -3.63 -11.42
CA VAL A 18 -2.14 -2.62 -10.39
C VAL A 18 -2.40 -1.23 -10.93
N LEU A 19 -2.03 -0.95 -12.20
CA LEU A 19 -2.33 0.34 -12.85
C LEU A 19 -3.84 0.62 -12.83
N GLN A 20 -4.66 -0.39 -13.14
CA GLN A 20 -6.11 -0.23 -13.13
C GLN A 20 -6.64 0.07 -11.73
N LEU A 21 -6.08 -0.55 -10.69
CA LEU A 21 -6.46 -0.27 -9.30
C LEU A 21 -6.11 1.17 -8.91
N VAL A 22 -4.94 1.66 -9.30
CA VAL A 22 -4.53 3.05 -9.04
C VAL A 22 -5.44 4.02 -9.76
N ASP A 23 -5.73 3.77 -11.04
CA ASP A 23 -6.60 4.64 -11.84
C ASP A 23 -8.02 4.70 -11.26
N GLU A 24 -8.54 3.57 -10.78
CA GLU A 24 -9.85 3.53 -10.12
C GLU A 24 -9.85 4.39 -8.85
N LEU A 25 -8.84 4.26 -8.00
CA LEU A 25 -8.76 5.04 -6.76
C LEU A 25 -8.63 6.54 -7.04
N GLU A 26 -7.73 6.91 -7.95
CA GLU A 26 -7.44 8.32 -8.25
C GLU A 26 -8.44 8.94 -9.24
N ASN A 27 -9.36 8.14 -9.77
CA ASN A 27 -10.33 8.56 -10.79
C ASN A 27 -9.66 9.29 -11.94
N ARG A 28 -8.61 8.70 -12.48
CA ARG A 28 -7.83 9.26 -13.59
C ARG A 28 -7.27 8.14 -14.47
N THR A 29 -6.68 8.52 -15.59
CA THR A 29 -5.96 7.59 -16.48
C THR A 29 -4.46 7.87 -16.38
N SER A 30 -3.70 6.89 -15.94
CA SER A 30 -2.24 6.99 -15.86
C SER A 30 -1.60 6.90 -17.24
N ASP A 31 -0.44 7.55 -17.41
CA ASP A 31 0.43 7.31 -18.57
C ASP A 31 1.10 5.94 -18.40
N PRO A 32 0.83 4.95 -19.26
CA PRO A 32 1.36 3.61 -19.09
C PRO A 32 2.89 3.54 -19.11
N ARG A 33 3.53 4.43 -19.85
CA ARG A 33 5.01 4.45 -19.95
C ARG A 33 5.64 4.93 -18.64
N VAL A 34 5.09 5.99 -18.07
CA VAL A 34 5.55 6.52 -16.78
C VAL A 34 5.27 5.50 -15.67
N PHE A 35 4.10 4.91 -15.67
CA PHE A 35 3.73 3.88 -14.69
C PHE A 35 4.68 2.69 -14.78
N HIS A 36 4.97 2.23 -15.98
CA HIS A 36 5.90 1.12 -16.21
C HIS A 36 7.27 1.39 -15.61
N GLN A 37 7.82 2.58 -15.84
CA GLN A 37 9.11 2.98 -15.28
C GLN A 37 9.08 2.92 -13.74
N ILE A 38 8.06 3.52 -13.12
CA ILE A 38 7.93 3.56 -11.67
C ILE A 38 7.70 2.16 -11.10
N TRP A 39 6.89 1.34 -11.77
CA TRP A 39 6.66 -0.04 -11.37
C TRP A 39 7.95 -0.85 -11.29
N ASN A 40 8.81 -0.71 -12.30
CA ASN A 40 10.11 -1.36 -12.29
C ASN A 40 11.02 -0.83 -11.17
N GLU A 41 10.96 0.48 -10.88
CA GLU A 41 11.70 1.05 -9.75
C GLU A 41 11.20 0.47 -8.42
N TYR A 42 9.89 0.36 -8.24
CA TYR A 42 9.30 -0.24 -7.03
C TYR A 42 9.83 -1.66 -6.82
N LEU A 43 9.71 -2.51 -7.84
CA LEU A 43 10.09 -3.92 -7.70
C LEU A 43 11.61 -4.14 -7.66
N GLY A 44 12.38 -3.19 -8.16
CA GLY A 44 13.83 -3.24 -8.13
C GLY A 44 14.48 -2.65 -6.89
N HIS A 45 13.72 -1.97 -6.03
CA HIS A 45 14.25 -1.30 -4.84
C HIS A 45 14.36 -2.28 -3.66
N ALA A 46 15.52 -2.29 -3.00
CA ALA A 46 15.81 -3.27 -1.94
C ALA A 46 14.88 -3.21 -0.73
N HIS A 47 14.31 -2.03 -0.45
CA HIS A 47 13.45 -1.81 0.71
C HIS A 47 12.00 -1.50 0.32
N THR A 48 11.56 -2.01 -0.81
CA THR A 48 10.16 -1.88 -1.24
C THR A 48 9.49 -3.24 -1.15
N PHE A 49 8.30 -3.25 -0.56
CA PHE A 49 7.44 -4.43 -0.56
C PHE A 49 6.12 -4.08 -1.26
N VAL A 50 5.66 -4.98 -2.11
CA VAL A 50 4.34 -4.86 -2.74
C VAL A 50 3.64 -6.20 -2.60
N TRP A 51 2.48 -6.18 -1.95
CA TRP A 51 1.60 -7.35 -1.86
C TRP A 51 0.32 -7.07 -2.62
N VAL A 52 -0.15 -8.08 -3.33
CA VAL A 52 -1.40 -8.02 -4.09
C VAL A 52 -2.42 -9.00 -3.51
N VAL A 53 -3.67 -8.62 -3.61
CA VAL A 53 -4.81 -9.45 -3.20
C VAL A 53 -5.47 -10.00 -4.45
N GLU A 54 -5.57 -11.31 -4.51
CA GLU A 54 -6.10 -12.03 -5.67
C GLU A 54 -7.39 -12.76 -5.29
N SER A 55 -8.41 -12.61 -6.14
CA SER A 55 -9.68 -13.31 -5.96
C SER A 55 -9.59 -14.77 -6.48
N GLN A 56 -10.65 -15.53 -6.24
CA GLN A 56 -10.74 -16.90 -6.76
C GLN A 56 -10.71 -16.97 -8.29
N GLU A 57 -11.12 -15.91 -8.96
CA GLU A 57 -11.06 -15.82 -10.42
C GLU A 57 -9.71 -15.28 -10.93
N ASN A 58 -8.70 -15.25 -10.07
CA ASN A 58 -7.36 -14.75 -10.38
C ASN A 58 -7.33 -13.27 -10.81
N GLN A 59 -8.25 -12.48 -10.30
CA GLN A 59 -8.27 -11.04 -10.52
C GLN A 59 -7.67 -10.31 -9.32
N LEU A 60 -6.86 -9.30 -9.57
CA LEU A 60 -6.33 -8.47 -8.49
C LEU A 60 -7.42 -7.49 -8.03
N VAL A 61 -7.71 -7.52 -6.74
CA VAL A 61 -8.78 -6.70 -6.13
C VAL A 61 -8.22 -5.73 -5.09
N GLY A 62 -6.93 -5.74 -4.87
CA GLY A 62 -6.29 -4.81 -3.95
C GLY A 62 -4.78 -4.96 -3.95
N PHE A 63 -4.09 -3.98 -3.38
CA PHE A 63 -2.66 -4.09 -3.15
C PHE A 63 -2.19 -3.13 -2.06
N LEU A 64 -1.03 -3.43 -1.53
CA LEU A 64 -0.31 -2.58 -0.58
C LEU A 64 1.10 -2.39 -1.09
N SER A 65 1.57 -1.16 -1.15
CA SER A 65 2.97 -0.85 -1.42
C SER A 65 3.57 -0.06 -0.26
N VAL A 66 4.81 -0.38 0.08
CA VAL A 66 5.52 0.27 1.17
C VAL A 66 7.00 0.42 0.81
N ILE A 67 7.58 1.57 1.13
CA ILE A 67 8.98 1.88 0.85
C ILE A 67 9.69 2.20 2.15
N GLY A 68 10.84 1.58 2.38
CA GLY A 68 11.68 1.80 3.55
C GLY A 68 12.85 2.73 3.25
N GLN A 69 13.17 3.58 4.21
CA GLN A 69 14.31 4.50 4.14
C GLN A 69 14.99 4.61 5.50
N ASN A 70 16.33 4.63 5.48
CA ASN A 70 17.08 5.02 6.67
C ASN A 70 17.03 6.53 6.80
N LEU A 71 16.57 7.01 7.93
CA LEU A 71 16.40 8.45 8.17
C LEU A 71 17.26 8.91 9.34
N LEU A 72 17.97 10.03 9.15
CA LEU A 72 18.89 10.56 10.15
C LEU A 72 18.21 10.84 11.49
N HIS A 73 17.05 11.47 11.44
CA HIS A 73 16.34 11.90 12.67
C HIS A 73 15.62 10.74 13.38
N HIS A 74 15.51 9.58 12.74
CA HIS A 74 15.01 8.36 13.38
C HIS A 74 16.13 7.39 13.75
N GLU A 75 17.35 7.65 13.28
CA GLU A 75 18.51 6.78 13.48
C GLU A 75 18.23 5.33 13.06
N GLY A 76 17.50 5.15 11.98
CA GLY A 76 17.15 3.82 11.49
C GLY A 76 16.10 3.81 10.40
N MET A 77 15.67 2.61 10.09
CA MET A 77 14.74 2.33 8.99
C MET A 77 13.31 2.68 9.37
N VAL A 78 12.66 3.47 8.51
CA VAL A 78 11.23 3.78 8.58
C VAL A 78 10.59 3.30 7.29
N TYR A 79 9.47 2.59 7.40
CA TYR A 79 8.69 2.17 6.25
C TYR A 79 7.44 3.01 6.11
N GLU A 80 7.20 3.55 4.92
CA GLU A 80 6.01 4.36 4.64
C GLU A 80 5.13 3.66 3.62
N ILE A 81 3.86 3.48 3.97
CA ILE A 81 2.85 2.97 3.05
C ILE A 81 2.58 4.02 2.00
N GLN A 82 2.78 3.67 0.74
CA GLN A 82 2.54 4.55 -0.40
C GLN A 82 1.14 4.39 -0.95
N GLU A 83 0.71 3.16 -1.19
CA GLU A 83 -0.63 2.84 -1.66
C GLU A 83 -1.21 1.68 -0.84
N LEU A 84 -2.47 1.80 -0.48
CA LEU A 84 -3.28 0.75 0.11
C LEU A 84 -4.66 0.85 -0.51
N ILE A 85 -4.95 -0.07 -1.41
CA ILE A 85 -6.17 -0.02 -2.22
C ILE A 85 -6.87 -1.37 -2.16
N VAL A 86 -8.19 -1.33 -1.95
CA VAL A 86 -9.09 -2.47 -2.12
C VAL A 86 -10.26 -1.98 -2.96
N THR A 87 -10.60 -2.71 -4.02
CA THR A 87 -11.73 -2.33 -4.88
C THR A 87 -13.01 -2.19 -4.06
N ALA A 88 -13.88 -1.28 -4.47
CA ALA A 88 -15.13 -1.01 -3.74
C ALA A 88 -15.98 -2.29 -3.55
N ALA A 89 -16.01 -3.15 -4.56
CA ALA A 89 -16.78 -4.40 -4.51
C ALA A 89 -16.25 -5.39 -3.46
N CYS A 90 -14.99 -5.29 -3.07
CA CYS A 90 -14.34 -6.22 -2.13
C CYS A 90 -14.09 -5.61 -0.75
N GLN A 91 -14.46 -4.35 -0.54
CA GLN A 91 -14.37 -3.73 0.78
C GLN A 91 -15.34 -4.41 1.76
N GLY A 92 -15.00 -4.33 3.04
CA GLY A 92 -15.79 -5.00 4.09
C GLY A 92 -15.42 -6.46 4.33
N ASN A 93 -14.41 -6.99 3.65
CA ASN A 93 -13.92 -8.35 3.83
C ASN A 93 -12.66 -8.44 4.70
N GLY A 94 -12.24 -7.35 5.29
CA GLY A 94 -11.04 -7.31 6.15
C GLY A 94 -9.73 -7.40 5.38
N LEU A 95 -9.71 -7.11 4.08
CA LEU A 95 -8.51 -7.23 3.25
C LEU A 95 -7.46 -6.19 3.61
N GLY A 96 -7.87 -4.95 3.87
CA GLY A 96 -6.96 -3.91 4.32
C GLY A 96 -6.27 -4.28 5.62
N ARG A 97 -7.03 -4.81 6.58
CA ARG A 97 -6.48 -5.31 7.86
C ARG A 97 -5.45 -6.41 7.63
N LYS A 98 -5.77 -7.38 6.78
CA LYS A 98 -4.86 -8.49 6.46
C LYS A 98 -3.56 -8.01 5.85
N LEU A 99 -3.65 -7.02 4.94
CA LEU A 99 -2.45 -6.44 4.32
C LEU A 99 -1.57 -5.76 5.37
N ILE A 100 -2.13 -4.98 6.29
CA ILE A 100 -1.38 -4.36 7.38
C ILE A 100 -0.76 -5.42 8.31
N GLU A 101 -1.49 -6.48 8.61
CA GLU A 101 -0.98 -7.57 9.44
C GLU A 101 0.22 -8.28 8.78
N ILE A 102 0.16 -8.50 7.47
CA ILE A 102 1.28 -9.07 6.70
C ILE A 102 2.49 -8.13 6.76
N LEU A 103 2.28 -6.83 6.57
CA LEU A 103 3.35 -5.85 6.67
C LEU A 103 4.01 -5.88 8.06
N ARG A 104 3.20 -5.87 9.12
CA ARG A 104 3.72 -5.97 10.48
C ARG A 104 4.54 -7.23 10.72
N ALA A 105 4.03 -8.36 10.25
CA ALA A 105 4.72 -9.64 10.38
C ALA A 105 6.07 -9.64 9.64
N GLU A 106 6.10 -9.07 8.44
CA GLU A 106 7.34 -8.96 7.65
C GLU A 106 8.38 -8.09 8.34
N LEU A 107 7.97 -7.01 8.99
CA LEU A 107 8.88 -6.04 9.60
C LEU A 107 9.23 -6.36 11.06
N LYS A 108 8.46 -7.20 11.73
CA LYS A 108 8.61 -7.49 13.16
C LYS A 108 9.99 -8.01 13.53
N GLU A 109 10.59 -8.84 12.67
CA GLU A 109 11.90 -9.46 12.92
C GLU A 109 13.05 -8.60 12.40
N LYS A 110 12.76 -7.42 11.86
CA LYS A 110 13.74 -6.47 11.34
C LYS A 110 13.92 -5.31 12.31
N ASP A 111 15.06 -4.66 12.26
CA ASP A 111 15.33 -3.47 13.06
C ASP A 111 14.66 -2.25 12.39
N VAL A 112 13.35 -2.10 12.59
CA VAL A 112 12.53 -1.06 12.01
C VAL A 112 12.00 -0.16 13.12
N LYS A 113 12.14 1.15 12.93
CA LYS A 113 11.70 2.13 13.93
C LYS A 113 10.20 2.37 13.90
N SER A 114 9.60 2.47 12.71
CA SER A 114 8.18 2.74 12.57
C SER A 114 7.64 2.35 11.20
N ILE A 115 6.32 2.24 11.13
CA ILE A 115 5.54 2.21 9.89
C ILE A 115 4.71 3.47 9.89
N GLU A 116 4.76 4.22 8.80
CA GLU A 116 4.04 5.47 8.64
C GLU A 116 3.09 5.40 7.44
N VAL A 117 2.06 6.21 7.45
CA VAL A 117 1.15 6.38 6.32
C VAL A 117 0.65 7.82 6.30
N THR A 118 0.57 8.40 5.10
CA THR A 118 -0.04 9.70 4.88
C THR A 118 -1.40 9.51 4.23
N SER A 119 -2.41 10.21 4.74
CA SER A 119 -3.77 10.16 4.20
C SER A 119 -4.33 11.57 4.11
N ASN A 120 -5.06 11.84 3.03
CA ASN A 120 -5.71 13.15 2.84
C ASN A 120 -6.66 13.45 4.01
N LYS A 121 -6.65 14.70 4.49
CA LYS A 121 -7.50 15.14 5.60
C LYS A 121 -8.99 14.84 5.42
N ARG A 122 -9.46 14.76 4.18
CA ARG A 122 -10.86 14.51 3.84
C ARG A 122 -11.28 13.05 4.04
N ARG A 123 -10.32 12.12 4.02
CA ARG A 123 -10.59 10.67 4.07
C ARG A 123 -10.78 10.19 5.50
N LYS A 124 -11.88 10.60 6.12
CA LYS A 124 -12.17 10.30 7.54
C LYS A 124 -12.28 8.81 7.83
N GLU A 125 -12.85 8.04 6.91
CA GLU A 125 -12.96 6.59 7.06
C GLU A 125 -11.59 5.92 7.06
N ALA A 126 -10.68 6.37 6.20
CA ALA A 126 -9.31 5.87 6.17
C ALA A 126 -8.59 6.20 7.50
N HIS A 127 -8.78 7.42 8.04
CA HIS A 127 -8.20 7.80 9.32
C HIS A 127 -8.68 6.88 10.45
N ALA A 128 -9.98 6.61 10.50
CA ALA A 128 -10.54 5.70 11.51
C ALA A 128 -9.97 4.29 11.35
N PHE A 129 -9.78 3.82 10.12
CA PHE A 129 -9.17 2.53 9.82
C PHE A 129 -7.73 2.47 10.36
N TYR A 130 -6.91 3.48 10.05
CA TYR A 130 -5.52 3.48 10.51
C TYR A 130 -5.42 3.56 12.04
N GLU A 131 -6.26 4.37 12.68
CA GLU A 131 -6.31 4.43 14.14
C GLU A 131 -6.70 3.09 14.75
N ALA A 132 -7.69 2.41 14.17
CA ALA A 132 -8.11 1.08 14.60
C ALA A 132 -6.99 0.04 14.43
N MET A 133 -6.10 0.24 13.46
CA MET A 133 -4.94 -0.62 13.24
C MET A 133 -3.74 -0.27 14.14
N GLY A 134 -3.86 0.75 14.98
CA GLY A 134 -2.82 1.12 15.94
C GLY A 134 -1.93 2.28 15.51
N PHE A 135 -2.26 2.95 14.41
CA PHE A 135 -1.52 4.15 14.00
C PHE A 135 -1.97 5.35 14.83
N THR A 136 -1.02 6.23 15.13
CA THR A 136 -1.28 7.48 15.85
C THR A 136 -1.21 8.63 14.86
N ASN A 137 -2.21 9.51 14.85
CA ASN A 137 -2.19 10.72 14.03
C ASN A 137 -1.30 11.77 14.71
N SER A 138 -0.04 11.81 14.32
CA SER A 138 1.01 12.56 15.03
C SER A 138 1.59 13.73 14.24
N HIS A 139 1.42 13.77 12.92
CA HIS A 139 2.11 14.73 12.05
C HIS A 139 1.14 15.37 11.07
N GLU A 140 1.53 16.55 10.58
CA GLU A 140 0.85 17.20 9.47
C GLU A 140 1.76 17.24 8.24
N LYS A 141 1.16 17.13 7.07
CA LYS A 141 1.87 17.14 5.79
C LYS A 141 1.66 18.47 5.10
N PHE A 142 2.76 19.09 4.66
CA PHE A 142 2.73 20.33 3.87
C PHE A 142 3.25 19.99 2.47
N THR A 143 2.54 20.45 1.43
CA THR A 143 2.87 20.11 0.04
C THR A 143 2.90 21.35 -0.83
N ILE A 144 3.92 21.47 -1.66
CA ILE A 144 3.98 22.47 -2.75
C ILE A 144 3.90 21.69 -4.05
N TYR A 145 2.96 22.04 -4.91
CA TYR A 145 2.81 21.40 -6.22
C TYR A 145 3.55 22.18 -7.30
N PHE A 146 4.12 21.47 -8.25
CA PHE A 146 4.79 22.03 -9.43
C PHE A 146 3.99 21.79 -10.69
#